data_2348279d2730428eeda2ffdb9316d186
#
_entry.id   2348279d2730428eeda2ffdb9316d186
#
_cell.length_a   1.000
_cell.length_b   1.000
_cell.length_c   1.000
_cell.angle_alpha   90.00
_cell.angle_beta   90.00
_cell.angle_gamma   90.00
#
_symmetry.space_group_name_H-M   'P 1'
#
loop_
_entity.id
_entity.type
_entity.pdbx_description
1 polymer ?
#
loop_
_entity_poly.entity_id
_entity_poly.type
_entity_poly.pdbx_seq_one_letter_code
_entity_poly.pdbx_strand_id
1 'polypeptide(L)'
;MKYLIKNKWVIVGVFLGAIAGYLYYYYVGCVSGTCAITSNPLNSTLYGAVMGGLLLSIIVPTKRNTKVLKEIAPNAVIIDVRTSSEFQSAHFEKSINIPLNDIPNKIAEIKSFNKPIICCCRSGFRSRKATKILKGQGIECYNGGSWQEVSDLY
;
A
#
# COMPACT_ATOMS: atom_id res chain seq x y z
N MET A 1 -19.71 6.25 5.37
CA MET A 1 -19.25 7.47 4.69
C MET A 1 -17.74 7.79 4.87
N LYS A 2 -17.08 7.48 5.98
CA LYS A 2 -15.64 7.75 6.19
C LYS A 2 -14.65 7.05 5.21
N TYR A 3 -15.04 5.91 4.63
CA TYR A 3 -14.19 5.17 3.67
C TYR A 3 -14.08 5.83 2.29
N LEU A 4 -15.12 6.48 1.81
CA LEU A 4 -15.15 7.16 0.50
C LEU A 4 -14.26 8.41 0.47
N ILE A 5 -14.22 9.18 1.56
CA ILE A 5 -13.44 10.42 1.65
C ILE A 5 -11.93 10.13 1.69
N LYS A 6 -11.52 8.96 2.19
CA LYS A 6 -10.11 8.57 2.28
C LYS A 6 -9.47 8.25 0.93
N ASN A 7 -10.27 7.95 -0.09
CA ASN A 7 -9.83 7.52 -1.42
C ASN A 7 -10.33 8.43 -2.55
N LYS A 8 -10.29 9.75 -2.35
CA LYS A 8 -10.74 10.74 -3.34
C LYS A 8 -10.17 10.51 -4.75
N TRP A 9 -8.96 10.02 -4.88
CA TRP A 9 -8.33 9.71 -6.16
C TRP A 9 -8.98 8.51 -6.87
N VAL A 10 -9.48 7.51 -6.13
CA VAL A 10 -10.23 6.40 -6.73
C VAL A 10 -11.55 6.90 -7.30
N ILE A 11 -12.24 7.82 -6.60
CA ILE A 11 -13.47 8.44 -7.10
C ILE A 11 -13.19 9.22 -8.39
N VAL A 12 -12.12 10.01 -8.42
CA VAL A 12 -11.68 10.71 -9.64
C VAL A 12 -11.40 9.71 -10.78
N GLY A 13 -10.76 8.57 -10.48
CA GLY A 13 -10.52 7.51 -11.45
C GLY A 13 -11.78 6.89 -12.02
N VAL A 14 -12.78 6.67 -11.17
CA VAL A 14 -14.09 6.16 -11.60
C VAL A 14 -14.76 7.14 -12.56
N PHE A 15 -14.77 8.44 -12.24
CA PHE A 15 -15.37 9.46 -13.12
C PHE A 15 -14.63 9.60 -14.45
N LEU A 16 -13.30 9.70 -14.41
CA LEU A 16 -12.50 9.80 -15.65
C LEU A 16 -12.63 8.53 -16.51
N GLY A 17 -12.64 7.36 -15.87
CA GLY A 17 -12.84 6.08 -16.55
C GLY A 17 -14.23 5.96 -17.16
N ALA A 18 -15.29 6.44 -16.49
CA ALA A 18 -16.65 6.47 -17.03
C ALA A 18 -16.74 7.34 -18.29
N ILE A 19 -16.15 8.54 -18.26
CA ILE A 19 -16.10 9.45 -19.41
C ILE A 19 -15.33 8.80 -20.56
N ALA A 20 -14.16 8.23 -20.31
CA ALA A 20 -13.37 7.55 -21.31
C ALA A 20 -14.10 6.34 -21.94
N GLY A 21 -14.80 5.54 -21.10
CA GLY A 21 -15.62 4.42 -21.55
C GLY A 21 -16.79 4.86 -22.46
N TYR A 22 -17.46 5.98 -22.11
CA TYR A 22 -18.52 6.54 -22.94
C TYR A 22 -17.98 7.08 -24.27
N LEU A 23 -16.86 7.81 -24.27
CA LEU A 23 -16.20 8.32 -25.48
C LEU A 23 -15.74 7.16 -26.39
N TYR A 24 -15.22 6.10 -25.79
CA TYR A 24 -14.84 4.90 -26.53
C TYR A 24 -16.04 4.26 -27.25
N TYR A 25 -17.19 4.17 -26.58
CA TYR A 25 -18.43 3.74 -27.20
C TYR A 25 -18.81 4.65 -28.37
N TYR A 26 -18.74 5.97 -28.21
CA TYR A 26 -19.18 6.95 -29.20
C TYR A 26 -18.29 6.97 -30.46
N TYR A 27 -16.97 6.88 -30.30
CA TYR A 27 -16.03 6.99 -31.42
C TYR A 27 -15.60 5.66 -32.02
N VAL A 28 -15.55 4.59 -31.25
CA VAL A 28 -15.00 3.29 -31.65
C VAL A 28 -16.02 2.17 -31.56
N GLY A 29 -17.19 2.41 -31.00
CA GLY A 29 -18.22 1.41 -30.73
C GLY A 29 -18.50 0.52 -31.94
N CYS A 30 -18.64 -0.79 -31.71
CA CYS A 30 -18.92 -1.78 -32.76
C CYS A 30 -20.26 -1.56 -33.41
N VAL A 31 -20.27 -1.11 -34.66
CA VAL A 31 -21.47 -0.92 -35.51
C VAL A 31 -22.20 -2.26 -35.72
N SER A 32 -21.51 -3.39 -35.65
CA SER A 32 -22.05 -4.74 -35.87
C SER A 32 -22.86 -5.30 -34.69
N GLY A 33 -22.85 -4.64 -33.51
CA GLY A 33 -23.62 -5.08 -32.33
C GLY A 33 -23.14 -6.38 -31.64
N THR A 34 -22.07 -6.99 -32.15
CA THR A 34 -21.58 -8.31 -31.64
C THR A 34 -20.74 -8.22 -30.38
N CYS A 35 -20.24 -7.02 -30.01
CA CYS A 35 -19.41 -6.83 -28.83
C CYS A 35 -20.26 -6.44 -27.62
N ALA A 36 -20.44 -7.32 -26.65
CA ALA A 36 -21.27 -7.12 -25.46
C ALA A 36 -20.88 -5.88 -24.61
N ILE A 37 -19.62 -5.43 -24.69
CA ILE A 37 -19.11 -4.30 -23.91
C ILE A 37 -19.23 -2.99 -24.71
N THR A 38 -18.81 -2.98 -25.97
CA THR A 38 -18.67 -1.76 -26.78
C THR A 38 -19.90 -1.41 -27.61
N SER A 39 -20.88 -2.31 -27.74
CA SER A 39 -22.15 -2.05 -28.42
C SER A 39 -23.20 -1.39 -27.53
N ASN A 40 -23.04 -1.40 -26.20
CA ASN A 40 -23.99 -0.81 -25.27
C ASN A 40 -23.30 0.32 -24.47
N PRO A 41 -23.85 1.56 -24.49
CA PRO A 41 -23.26 2.71 -23.80
C PRO A 41 -23.13 2.50 -22.29
N LEU A 42 -24.10 1.84 -21.67
CA LEU A 42 -24.07 1.55 -20.23
C LEU A 42 -22.95 0.58 -19.86
N ASN A 43 -22.79 -0.49 -20.64
CA ASN A 43 -21.74 -1.48 -20.37
C ASN A 43 -20.34 -0.88 -20.56
N SER A 44 -20.13 -0.10 -21.62
CA SER A 44 -18.85 0.56 -21.89
C SER A 44 -18.48 1.59 -20.82
N THR A 45 -19.46 2.39 -20.38
CA THR A 45 -19.27 3.38 -19.30
C THR A 45 -18.96 2.70 -17.97
N LEU A 46 -19.69 1.65 -17.62
CA LEU A 46 -19.50 0.91 -16.38
C LEU A 46 -18.12 0.23 -16.34
N TYR A 47 -17.73 -0.40 -17.43
CA TYR A 47 -16.41 -1.03 -17.58
C TYR A 47 -15.28 -0.01 -17.46
N GLY A 48 -15.40 1.13 -18.15
CA GLY A 48 -14.46 2.24 -18.03
C GLY A 48 -14.34 2.77 -16.60
N ALA A 49 -15.47 2.94 -15.89
CA ALA A 49 -15.51 3.38 -14.49
C ALA A 49 -14.75 2.44 -13.56
N VAL A 50 -14.98 1.13 -13.67
CA VAL A 50 -14.30 0.10 -12.86
C VAL A 50 -12.81 0.10 -13.16
N MET A 51 -12.40 0.10 -14.42
CA MET A 51 -11.00 0.09 -14.83
C MET A 51 -10.27 1.36 -14.39
N GLY A 52 -10.88 2.54 -14.54
CA GLY A 52 -10.31 3.80 -14.10
C GLY A 52 -10.12 3.86 -12.58
N GLY A 53 -11.10 3.38 -11.82
CA GLY A 53 -11.00 3.27 -10.36
C GLY A 53 -9.88 2.33 -9.90
N LEU A 54 -9.75 1.16 -10.54
CA LEU A 54 -8.69 0.19 -10.25
C LEU A 54 -7.31 0.76 -10.59
N LEU A 55 -7.13 1.36 -11.75
CA LEU A 55 -5.86 1.96 -12.17
C LEU A 55 -5.38 3.02 -11.16
N LEU A 56 -6.24 3.96 -10.78
CA LEU A 56 -5.85 4.98 -9.80
C LEU A 56 -5.66 4.41 -8.39
N SER A 57 -6.33 3.32 -8.02
CA SER A 57 -6.08 2.66 -6.74
C SER A 57 -4.68 2.02 -6.65
N ILE A 58 -4.12 1.62 -7.78
CA ILE A 58 -2.77 1.03 -7.87
C ILE A 58 -1.70 2.13 -7.90
N ILE A 59 -1.93 3.19 -8.70
CA ILE A 59 -0.96 4.26 -8.95
C ILE A 59 -0.83 5.19 -7.75
N VAL A 60 -1.94 5.48 -7.05
CA VAL A 60 -1.92 6.40 -5.91
C VAL A 60 -1.58 5.67 -4.62
N PRO A 61 -0.36 5.83 -4.09
CA PRO A 61 0.03 5.18 -2.85
C PRO A 61 -0.85 5.66 -1.69
N THR A 62 -1.31 4.72 -0.87
CA THR A 62 -2.03 5.04 0.37
C THR A 62 -1.13 5.90 1.25
N LYS A 63 -1.52 7.16 1.52
CA LYS A 63 -0.76 8.06 2.40
C LYS A 63 -0.46 7.36 3.73
N ARG A 64 0.81 7.07 3.97
CA ARG A 64 1.29 6.68 5.29
C ARG A 64 1.15 7.87 6.23
N ASN A 65 0.91 7.59 7.50
CA ASN A 65 0.81 8.66 8.48
C ASN A 65 2.22 9.11 8.91
N THR A 66 2.92 9.78 7.99
CA THR A 66 4.31 10.24 8.14
C THR A 66 4.47 11.13 9.38
N LYS A 67 3.41 11.86 9.77
CA LYS A 67 3.43 12.69 10.97
C LYS A 67 3.61 11.82 12.24
N VAL A 68 2.81 10.76 12.38
CA VAL A 68 2.93 9.82 13.50
C VAL A 68 4.28 9.10 13.47
N LEU A 69 4.77 8.71 12.28
CA LEU A 69 6.09 8.07 12.18
C LEU A 69 7.21 9.00 12.67
N LYS A 70 7.17 10.29 12.34
CA LYS A 70 8.16 11.27 12.81
C LYS A 70 8.10 11.48 14.33
N GLU A 71 6.91 11.43 14.92
CA GLU A 71 6.74 11.58 16.37
C GLU A 71 7.30 10.38 17.16
N ILE A 72 7.10 9.16 16.64
CA ILE A 72 7.53 7.94 17.34
C ILE A 72 8.96 7.50 16.99
N ALA A 73 9.48 7.90 15.83
CA ALA A 73 10.79 7.49 15.34
C ALA A 73 11.91 7.58 16.39
N PRO A 74 12.06 8.66 17.16
CA PRO A 74 13.16 8.78 18.12
C PRO A 74 13.15 7.71 19.22
N ASN A 75 11.99 7.12 19.50
CA ASN A 75 11.84 6.11 20.58
C ASN A 75 11.45 4.72 20.02
N ALA A 76 11.36 4.56 18.71
CA ALA A 76 10.94 3.31 18.08
C ALA A 76 12.12 2.38 17.78
N VAL A 77 11.85 1.06 17.78
CA VAL A 77 12.76 0.06 17.23
C VAL A 77 12.39 -0.16 15.76
N ILE A 78 13.39 -0.12 14.87
CA ILE A 78 13.19 -0.30 13.45
C ILE A 78 13.53 -1.73 13.07
N ILE A 79 12.55 -2.42 12.47
CA ILE A 79 12.71 -3.79 12.00
C ILE A 79 12.63 -3.81 10.48
N ASP A 80 13.73 -4.16 9.83
CA ASP A 80 13.77 -4.43 8.39
C ASP A 80 13.35 -5.88 8.14
N VAL A 81 12.23 -6.06 7.45
CA VAL A 81 11.65 -7.39 7.19
C VAL A 81 12.03 -7.96 5.84
N ARG A 82 13.10 -7.45 5.23
CA ARG A 82 13.70 -8.00 4.02
C ARG A 82 14.50 -9.27 4.34
N THR A 83 14.92 -9.97 3.30
CA THR A 83 15.86 -11.10 3.44
C THR A 83 17.21 -10.62 3.96
N SER A 84 17.97 -11.52 4.59
CA SER A 84 19.30 -11.19 5.11
C SER A 84 20.25 -10.71 3.99
N SER A 85 20.16 -11.27 2.79
CA SER A 85 20.97 -10.85 1.64
C SER A 85 20.63 -9.42 1.17
N GLU A 86 19.35 -9.05 1.12
CA GLU A 86 18.93 -7.68 0.80
C GLU A 86 19.38 -6.68 1.87
N PHE A 87 19.35 -7.09 3.14
CA PHE A 87 19.77 -6.28 4.26
C PHE A 87 21.29 -6.05 4.25
N GLN A 88 22.08 -7.09 3.98
CA GLN A 88 23.54 -6.99 3.88
C GLN A 88 24.01 -6.09 2.74
N SER A 89 23.25 -6.02 1.63
CA SER A 89 23.59 -5.17 0.49
C SER A 89 23.52 -3.68 0.83
N ALA A 90 22.46 -3.27 1.48
CA ALA A 90 22.23 -1.90 1.96
C ALA A 90 21.05 -1.88 2.94
N HIS A 91 21.18 -1.18 4.05
CA HIS A 91 20.13 -1.05 5.08
C HIS A 91 20.27 0.28 5.83
N PHE A 92 19.29 0.58 6.65
CA PHE A 92 19.40 1.68 7.61
C PHE A 92 20.16 1.20 8.85
N GLU A 93 21.25 1.85 9.21
CA GLU A 93 22.20 1.41 10.26
C GLU A 93 21.55 1.11 11.60
N LYS A 94 20.48 1.85 11.97
CA LYS A 94 19.76 1.67 13.25
C LYS A 94 18.67 0.60 13.17
N SER A 95 18.57 -0.16 12.07
CA SER A 95 17.55 -1.19 11.90
C SER A 95 18.07 -2.58 12.25
N ILE A 96 17.17 -3.41 12.77
CA ILE A 96 17.40 -4.82 13.07
C ILE A 96 16.78 -5.64 11.94
N ASN A 97 17.51 -6.59 11.38
CA ASN A 97 16.94 -7.48 10.37
C ASN A 97 16.21 -8.65 11.00
N ILE A 98 14.93 -8.73 10.76
CA ILE A 98 14.06 -9.87 11.08
C ILE A 98 13.21 -10.16 9.84
N PRO A 99 13.61 -11.11 9.00
CA PRO A 99 12.86 -11.47 7.80
C PRO A 99 11.37 -11.74 8.08
N LEU A 100 10.49 -11.37 7.15
CA LEU A 100 9.03 -11.51 7.33
C LEU A 100 8.62 -12.91 7.76
N ASN A 101 9.28 -13.95 7.24
CA ASN A 101 8.96 -15.34 7.55
C ASN A 101 9.33 -15.73 8.99
N ASP A 102 10.28 -15.02 9.60
CA ASP A 102 10.76 -15.30 10.95
C ASP A 102 9.98 -14.52 12.02
N ILE A 103 9.20 -13.51 11.62
CA ILE A 103 8.38 -12.69 12.53
C ILE A 103 7.54 -13.54 13.49
N PRO A 104 6.79 -14.59 13.04
CA PRO A 104 5.98 -15.39 13.96
C PRO A 104 6.78 -16.07 15.06
N ASN A 105 8.02 -16.50 14.78
CA ASN A 105 8.89 -17.19 15.73
C ASN A 105 9.61 -16.21 16.68
N LYS A 106 9.67 -14.91 16.33
CA LYS A 106 10.38 -13.88 17.09
C LYS A 106 9.46 -12.91 17.83
N ILE A 107 8.18 -13.24 17.98
CA ILE A 107 7.20 -12.36 18.65
C ILE A 107 7.61 -12.07 20.11
N ALA A 108 8.10 -13.07 20.85
CA ALA A 108 8.54 -12.89 22.23
C ALA A 108 9.73 -11.92 22.33
N GLU A 109 10.73 -12.07 21.45
CA GLU A 109 11.88 -11.18 21.32
C GLU A 109 11.42 -9.74 20.99
N ILE A 110 10.53 -9.58 20.01
CA ILE A 110 10.03 -8.27 19.60
C ILE A 110 9.24 -7.60 20.73
N LYS A 111 8.46 -8.36 21.50
CA LYS A 111 7.74 -7.84 22.69
C LYS A 111 8.70 -7.34 23.77
N SER A 112 9.84 -8.01 23.97
CA SER A 112 10.81 -7.63 24.99
C SER A 112 11.46 -6.27 24.77
N PHE A 113 11.41 -5.72 23.54
CA PHE A 113 11.89 -4.36 23.25
C PHE A 113 11.11 -3.27 24.02
N ASN A 114 9.86 -3.55 24.35
CA ASN A 114 8.99 -2.66 25.13
C ASN A 114 8.92 -1.22 24.56
N LYS A 115 8.98 -1.09 23.25
CA LYS A 115 8.99 0.15 22.46
C LYS A 115 8.10 0.02 21.24
N PRO A 116 7.58 1.12 20.68
CA PRO A 116 6.92 1.11 19.40
C PRO A 116 7.83 0.54 18.30
N ILE A 117 7.26 -0.26 17.41
CA ILE A 117 7.99 -0.89 16.31
C ILE A 117 7.66 -0.19 14.98
N ILE A 118 8.67 0.12 14.20
CA ILE A 118 8.52 0.57 12.81
C ILE A 118 9.07 -0.53 11.90
N CYS A 119 8.19 -1.19 11.15
CA CYS A 119 8.61 -2.18 10.17
C CYS A 119 8.89 -1.50 8.83
N CYS A 120 10.02 -1.80 8.21
CA CYS A 120 10.37 -1.36 6.85
C CYS A 120 10.72 -2.55 5.95
N CYS A 121 10.69 -2.30 4.63
CA CYS A 121 11.18 -3.24 3.62
C CYS A 121 11.60 -2.47 2.36
N ARG A 122 11.54 -3.06 1.16
CA ARG A 122 11.88 -2.35 -0.08
C ARG A 122 10.78 -1.37 -0.54
N SER A 123 9.51 -1.75 -0.44
CA SER A 123 8.37 -0.98 -1.00
C SER A 123 7.19 -0.79 -0.03
N GLY A 124 7.29 -1.29 1.20
CA GLY A 124 6.22 -1.22 2.18
C GLY A 124 5.20 -2.36 2.13
N PHE A 125 5.31 -3.31 1.19
CA PHE A 125 4.38 -4.43 1.08
C PHE A 125 4.63 -5.52 2.14
N ARG A 126 5.87 -5.97 2.28
CA ARG A 126 6.28 -6.95 3.32
C ARG A 126 6.11 -6.37 4.72
N SER A 127 6.51 -5.11 4.93
CA SER A 127 6.36 -4.43 6.22
C SER A 127 4.89 -4.23 6.61
N ARG A 128 3.97 -4.06 5.67
CA ARG A 128 2.53 -4.05 5.95
C ARG A 128 2.04 -5.40 6.48
N LYS A 129 2.51 -6.51 5.91
CA LYS A 129 2.18 -7.87 6.39
C LYS A 129 2.74 -8.09 7.81
N ALA A 130 4.02 -7.75 8.03
CA ALA A 130 4.64 -7.82 9.35
C ALA A 130 3.88 -7.00 10.40
N THR A 131 3.55 -5.75 10.08
CA THR A 131 2.75 -4.88 10.96
C THR A 131 1.40 -5.50 11.31
N LYS A 132 0.73 -6.17 10.35
CA LYS A 132 -0.55 -6.84 10.62
C LYS A 132 -0.38 -8.01 11.60
N ILE A 133 0.67 -8.81 11.44
CA ILE A 133 0.98 -9.94 12.33
C ILE A 133 1.27 -9.41 13.75
N LEU A 134 2.16 -8.43 13.88
CA LEU A 134 2.57 -7.88 15.18
C LEU A 134 1.42 -7.19 15.92
N LYS A 135 0.57 -6.43 15.22
CA LYS A 135 -0.65 -5.83 15.80
C LYS A 135 -1.63 -6.89 16.29
N GLY A 136 -1.77 -8.00 15.59
CA GLY A 136 -2.57 -9.14 16.03
C GLY A 136 -2.09 -9.77 17.33
N GLN A 137 -0.82 -9.55 17.70
CA GLN A 137 -0.20 -9.99 18.93
C GLN A 137 -0.15 -8.91 20.03
N GLY A 138 -0.85 -7.79 19.83
CA GLY A 138 -0.91 -6.67 20.77
C GLY A 138 0.35 -5.80 20.82
N ILE A 139 1.23 -5.90 19.80
CA ILE A 139 2.44 -5.08 19.73
C ILE A 139 2.11 -3.77 18.98
N GLU A 140 2.48 -2.65 19.58
CA GLU A 140 2.37 -1.34 18.93
C GLU A 140 3.36 -1.28 17.76
N CYS A 141 2.84 -1.30 16.54
CA CYS A 141 3.65 -1.40 15.33
C CYS A 141 3.11 -0.55 14.20
N TYR A 142 4.01 0.02 13.41
CA TYR A 142 3.72 0.92 12.31
C TYR A 142 4.44 0.49 11.02
N ASN A 143 3.78 0.70 9.88
CA ASN A 143 4.39 0.44 8.59
C ASN A 143 5.19 1.67 8.15
N GLY A 144 6.50 1.61 8.24
CA GLY A 144 7.44 2.65 7.80
C GLY A 144 7.60 2.75 6.28
N GLY A 145 7.28 1.68 5.54
CA GLY A 145 7.41 1.67 4.10
C GLY A 145 8.73 1.16 3.57
N SER A 146 9.41 1.93 2.73
CA SER A 146 10.77 1.58 2.30
C SER A 146 11.78 1.90 3.41
N TRP A 147 12.88 1.18 3.44
CA TRP A 147 13.95 1.44 4.40
C TRP A 147 14.59 2.82 4.19
N GLN A 148 14.63 3.31 2.94
CA GLN A 148 15.07 4.68 2.63
C GLN A 148 14.14 5.73 3.25
N GLU A 149 12.82 5.57 3.07
CA GLU A 149 11.85 6.50 3.68
C GLU A 149 11.94 6.50 5.21
N VAL A 150 12.30 5.37 5.83
CA VAL A 150 12.52 5.31 7.28
C VAL A 150 13.85 5.98 7.64
N SER A 151 14.90 5.81 6.84
CA SER A 151 16.18 6.52 7.03
C SER A 151 16.00 8.05 7.01
N ASP A 152 15.09 8.56 6.16
CA ASP A 152 14.79 10.00 6.03
C ASP A 152 14.00 10.58 7.23
N LEU A 153 13.60 9.74 8.19
CA LEU A 153 12.94 10.18 9.43
C LEU A 153 13.94 10.61 10.52
N TYR A 154 15.22 10.23 10.38
CA TYR A 154 16.30 10.41 11.34
C TYR A 154 17.37 11.36 10.85
#